data_7a9246442dc153486649a26b809ddf71
#
_entry.id   7a9246442dc153486649a26b809ddf71
#
_cell.length_a   1.000
_cell.length_b   1.000
_cell.length_c   1.000
_cell.angle_alpha   90.00
_cell.angle_beta   90.00
_cell.angle_gamma   90.00
#
_symmetry.space_group_name_H-M   'P 1'
#
loop_
_entity.id
_entity.type
_entity.pdbx_description
1 polymer ?
#
loop_
_entity_poly.entity_id
_entity_poly.type
_entity_poly.pdbx_seq_one_letter_code
_entity_poly.pdbx_strand_id
1 'polypeptide(L)'
;MEKGNNHQGHVATSDHFPTDTTGLVEAVGSRVIDLADGDDVELRIAPVTKRIGDENVRMLAYNGSIPGPTLRVREGSELVVNVANEADLEATVHWHGLRLDNRYDGTHETQAPIPVGGTFTYRIEFPDPGVYWYHPHIREDYGQEMGLYGNILVIPADPDYWPPAHREVLLTLDDVLIEDGKIAPFGREETTYAAMGRFGNVMLIGGETALSLSADAGEVIRFYLTNTANTRVFNVAVPGARMKLVGADSGRYEREEFIESAILAPSERLVIDVLFEEAGQRTLEHRTPERTYSLATIDVSTEPAAPSLADQFDTLRHNPEWAAERERLASYFDAPPDKTLGLVAEMDMGTPDGPVVYSCPMHPEVVSETPDRCPKCGMKLLATAASGYVCPMHLDVISDKPDHCPKCGMKLLPAALVAQASVEGTHAHHGHGEHEGHGHGDHGAGDEQGHHGHGHEAGHHAQHGHEEHGEAGGIEWEDDMVDVNRITTPANMHWSFVDRETGAVNHAIDWRFRVGDQIKLRLVNEMDSDHPMHHPFHIHGAGRFVVLARDGVAEENLVWKDTVLVRTGETVDILLDVTNPGTWMAHCHIAEHHESGMMFSFNVDPAP
;
A
#
# COMPACT_ATOMS: atom_id res chain seq x y z
N MET A 1 59.61 -14.01 25.20
CA MET A 1 58.91 -13.12 24.23
C MET A 1 57.69 -13.87 23.75
N GLU A 2 56.61 -13.73 24.48
CA GLU A 2 55.31 -14.32 24.14
C GLU A 2 54.60 -13.42 23.13
N LYS A 3 54.21 -13.99 22.02
CA LYS A 3 53.34 -13.33 21.03
C LYS A 3 51.89 -13.51 21.46
N GLY A 4 51.29 -12.43 21.97
CA GLY A 4 49.87 -12.38 22.23
C GLY A 4 49.07 -12.49 20.90
N ASN A 5 48.28 -13.53 20.80
CA ASN A 5 47.26 -13.71 19.76
C ASN A 5 46.04 -12.85 20.14
N ASN A 6 45.85 -11.76 19.43
CA ASN A 6 44.63 -10.95 19.50
C ASN A 6 43.59 -11.62 18.60
N HIS A 7 42.77 -12.50 19.16
CA HIS A 7 41.54 -12.91 18.54
C HIS A 7 40.53 -11.78 18.70
N GLN A 8 40.42 -10.93 17.68
CA GLN A 8 39.19 -10.16 17.49
C GLN A 8 38.09 -11.18 17.15
N GLY A 9 37.21 -11.39 18.10
CA GLY A 9 35.99 -12.18 17.86
C GLY A 9 35.17 -11.47 16.79
N HIS A 10 35.04 -12.09 15.64
CA HIS A 10 33.96 -11.76 14.73
C HIS A 10 32.65 -12.10 15.48
N VAL A 11 31.93 -11.07 15.91
CA VAL A 11 30.53 -11.20 16.26
C VAL A 11 29.86 -11.63 14.96
N ALA A 12 29.35 -12.84 14.88
CA ALA A 12 28.53 -13.28 13.76
C ALA A 12 27.34 -12.29 13.70
N THR A 13 27.27 -11.49 12.65
CA THR A 13 26.09 -10.68 12.37
C THR A 13 24.95 -11.65 12.09
N SER A 14 23.83 -11.51 12.80
CA SER A 14 22.61 -12.25 12.50
C SER A 14 22.19 -11.96 11.04
N ASP A 15 21.72 -12.97 10.33
CA ASP A 15 21.20 -12.82 8.97
C ASP A 15 19.91 -11.98 8.91
N HIS A 16 19.31 -11.72 10.09
CA HIS A 16 18.07 -10.94 10.24
C HIS A 16 18.31 -9.66 11.07
N PHE A 17 17.41 -8.69 10.89
CA PHE A 17 17.36 -7.51 11.74
C PHE A 17 16.97 -7.86 13.18
N PRO A 18 17.36 -7.04 14.19
CA PRO A 18 17.10 -7.35 15.59
C PRO A 18 15.60 -7.28 15.91
N THR A 19 15.14 -8.18 16.80
CA THR A 19 13.78 -8.18 17.35
C THR A 19 13.73 -7.98 18.87
N ASP A 20 14.87 -7.81 19.52
CA ASP A 20 14.96 -7.63 20.99
C ASP A 20 14.45 -6.24 21.40
N THR A 21 13.61 -6.20 22.42
CA THR A 21 13.00 -4.99 23.01
C THR A 21 13.71 -4.52 24.28
N THR A 22 14.70 -5.26 24.77
CA THR A 22 15.36 -4.99 26.06
C THR A 22 16.01 -3.61 26.08
N GLY A 23 15.58 -2.76 27.02
CA GLY A 23 16.13 -1.41 27.22
C GLY A 23 15.66 -0.35 26.23
N LEU A 24 14.76 -0.70 25.32
CA LEU A 24 14.16 0.28 24.41
C LEU A 24 13.10 1.12 25.13
N VAL A 25 12.93 2.36 24.67
CA VAL A 25 11.89 3.28 25.15
C VAL A 25 10.58 2.94 24.44
N GLU A 26 9.46 3.03 25.15
CA GLU A 26 8.14 2.82 24.56
C GLU A 26 7.79 3.96 23.59
N ALA A 27 7.28 3.61 22.42
CA ALA A 27 6.83 4.57 21.42
C ALA A 27 5.57 5.29 21.91
N VAL A 28 5.49 6.58 21.59
CA VAL A 28 4.28 7.38 21.82
C VAL A 28 3.49 7.57 20.53
N GLY A 29 2.23 7.99 20.63
CA GLY A 29 1.40 8.36 19.47
C GLY A 29 1.93 9.61 18.77
N SER A 30 1.57 9.77 17.50
CA SER A 30 1.91 10.95 16.71
C SER A 30 1.36 12.23 17.32
N ARG A 31 2.08 13.32 17.10
CA ARG A 31 1.63 14.68 17.44
C ARG A 31 1.77 15.61 16.24
N VAL A 32 0.88 16.56 16.13
CA VAL A 32 1.00 17.64 15.13
C VAL A 32 1.98 18.70 15.65
N ILE A 33 2.93 19.06 14.79
CA ILE A 33 3.88 20.17 15.02
C ILE A 33 3.55 21.28 14.05
N ASP A 34 3.10 22.42 14.58
CA ASP A 34 2.87 23.64 13.80
C ASP A 34 4.20 24.32 13.51
N LEU A 35 4.49 24.55 12.22
CA LEU A 35 5.75 25.06 11.75
C LEU A 35 5.53 26.34 10.93
N ALA A 36 6.42 27.30 11.14
CA ALA A 36 6.50 28.54 10.38
C ALA A 36 7.53 28.43 9.25
N ASP A 37 7.44 29.36 8.30
CA ASP A 37 8.42 29.50 7.24
C ASP A 37 9.84 29.73 7.81
N GLY A 38 10.79 28.92 7.37
CA GLY A 38 12.19 28.95 7.81
C GLY A 38 12.49 28.22 9.11
N ASP A 39 11.52 27.50 9.72
CA ASP A 39 11.76 26.74 10.95
C ASP A 39 12.72 25.56 10.72
N ASP A 40 13.51 25.25 11.77
CA ASP A 40 14.36 24.07 11.86
C ASP A 40 13.62 22.93 12.58
N VAL A 41 13.64 21.74 12.00
CA VAL A 41 13.02 20.51 12.55
C VAL A 41 14.08 19.43 12.74
N GLU A 42 14.08 18.78 13.90
CA GLU A 42 14.91 17.60 14.15
C GLU A 42 14.06 16.33 13.98
N LEU A 43 14.52 15.41 13.12
CA LEU A 43 13.99 14.07 12.99
C LEU A 43 15.05 13.03 13.35
N ARG A 44 14.87 12.35 14.47
CA ARG A 44 15.76 11.28 14.93
C ARG A 44 15.11 9.92 14.66
N ILE A 45 15.78 9.10 13.87
CA ILE A 45 15.40 7.70 13.63
C ILE A 45 16.04 6.85 14.72
N ALA A 46 15.24 6.12 15.51
CA ALA A 46 15.77 5.26 16.57
C ALA A 46 14.85 4.06 16.83
N PRO A 47 15.41 2.94 17.35
CA PRO A 47 14.60 1.81 17.78
C PRO A 47 13.79 2.14 19.03
N VAL A 48 12.57 1.60 19.05
CA VAL A 48 11.60 1.73 20.15
C VAL A 48 10.95 0.39 20.43
N THR A 49 10.26 0.27 21.56
CA THR A 49 9.27 -0.77 21.76
C THR A 49 7.88 -0.19 21.55
N LYS A 50 6.97 -0.95 20.93
CA LYS A 50 5.57 -0.56 20.75
C LYS A 50 4.67 -1.72 21.16
N ARG A 51 3.57 -1.38 21.82
CA ARG A 51 2.54 -2.36 22.13
C ARG A 51 1.60 -2.50 20.94
N ILE A 52 1.47 -3.71 20.39
CA ILE A 52 0.52 -4.07 19.34
C ILE A 52 -0.34 -5.22 19.85
N GLY A 53 -1.62 -4.96 20.09
CA GLY A 53 -2.48 -5.88 20.80
C GLY A 53 -1.94 -6.18 22.20
N ASP A 54 -1.66 -7.45 22.47
CA ASP A 54 -1.08 -7.90 23.76
C ASP A 54 0.46 -8.03 23.74
N GLU A 55 1.08 -7.84 22.56
CA GLU A 55 2.52 -8.03 22.38
C GLU A 55 3.29 -6.72 22.48
N ASN A 56 4.53 -6.78 22.99
CA ASN A 56 5.48 -5.69 22.94
C ASN A 56 6.54 -6.03 21.87
N VAL A 57 6.48 -5.32 20.76
CA VAL A 57 7.35 -5.56 19.60
C VAL A 57 8.40 -4.47 19.47
N ARG A 58 9.56 -4.82 18.89
CA ARG A 58 10.56 -3.85 18.48
C ARG A 58 10.12 -3.20 17.19
N MET A 59 10.18 -1.88 17.13
CA MET A 59 9.93 -1.08 15.94
C MET A 59 10.97 0.04 15.81
N LEU A 60 10.89 0.83 14.77
CA LEU A 60 11.65 2.06 14.53
C LEU A 60 10.71 3.26 14.59
N ALA A 61 11.22 4.41 15.00
CA ALA A 61 10.38 5.59 15.14
C ALA A 61 11.12 6.87 14.75
N TYR A 62 10.39 7.83 14.18
CA TYR A 62 10.84 9.21 14.11
C TYR A 62 10.50 9.93 15.43
N ASN A 63 11.52 10.45 16.11
CA ASN A 63 11.36 11.16 17.38
C ASN A 63 10.64 10.35 18.49
N GLY A 64 10.74 9.02 18.43
CA GLY A 64 10.12 8.12 19.40
C GLY A 64 8.61 7.98 19.27
N SER A 65 8.00 8.43 18.19
CA SER A 65 6.57 8.27 17.92
C SER A 65 6.29 7.43 16.66
N ILE A 66 5.21 6.64 16.70
CA ILE A 66 4.67 5.87 15.58
C ILE A 66 3.15 6.12 15.50
N PRO A 67 2.67 6.72 14.42
CA PRO A 67 3.40 7.39 13.34
C PRO A 67 4.36 8.47 13.86
N GLY A 68 5.36 8.84 13.04
CA GLY A 68 6.22 9.99 13.30
C GLY A 68 5.41 11.29 13.44
N PRO A 69 6.03 12.39 13.87
CA PRO A 69 5.34 13.68 14.01
C PRO A 69 4.67 14.11 12.71
N THR A 70 3.45 14.62 12.80
CA THR A 70 2.81 15.30 11.66
C THR A 70 3.38 16.72 11.55
N LEU A 71 3.99 17.04 10.42
CA LEU A 71 4.52 18.37 10.12
C LEU A 71 3.40 19.21 9.49
N ARG A 72 2.89 20.22 10.21
CA ARG A 72 1.85 21.12 9.68
C ARG A 72 2.46 22.46 9.31
N VAL A 73 2.42 22.80 8.03
CA VAL A 73 3.10 23.95 7.45
C VAL A 73 2.17 24.67 6.48
N ARG A 74 2.43 25.95 6.19
CA ARG A 74 1.67 26.70 5.19
C ARG A 74 2.23 26.50 3.79
N GLU A 75 1.35 26.50 2.80
CA GLU A 75 1.70 26.61 1.39
C GLU A 75 2.68 27.78 1.15
N GLY A 76 3.71 27.53 0.36
CA GLY A 76 4.78 28.49 0.03
C GLY A 76 5.88 28.64 1.08
N SER A 77 5.86 27.85 2.16
CA SER A 77 6.94 27.85 3.16
C SER A 77 8.11 26.93 2.75
N GLU A 78 9.27 27.14 3.38
CA GLU A 78 10.44 26.26 3.37
C GLU A 78 10.75 25.80 4.81
N LEU A 79 11.16 24.57 5.00
CA LEU A 79 11.69 24.06 6.27
C LEU A 79 13.12 23.56 6.10
N VAL A 80 13.88 23.62 7.19
CA VAL A 80 15.16 22.92 7.35
C VAL A 80 14.95 21.71 8.24
N VAL A 81 15.16 20.49 7.71
CA VAL A 81 14.96 19.26 8.48
C VAL A 81 16.29 18.55 8.68
N ASN A 82 16.70 18.44 9.94
CA ASN A 82 17.92 17.76 10.34
C ASN A 82 17.59 16.33 10.75
N VAL A 83 18.05 15.35 9.97
CA VAL A 83 17.83 13.93 10.24
C VAL A 83 19.06 13.34 10.92
N ALA A 84 18.86 12.65 12.05
CA ALA A 84 19.87 11.85 12.73
C ALA A 84 19.47 10.37 12.69
N ASN A 85 20.35 9.51 12.16
CA ASN A 85 20.11 8.09 12.03
C ASN A 85 20.75 7.30 13.17
N GLU A 86 19.92 6.79 14.08
CA GLU A 86 20.33 5.86 15.16
C GLU A 86 19.63 4.49 14.99
N ALA A 87 19.22 4.14 13.75
CA ALA A 87 18.55 2.88 13.41
C ALA A 87 19.54 1.70 13.27
N ASP A 88 19.09 0.62 12.66
CA ASP A 88 19.83 -0.65 12.47
C ASP A 88 20.60 -0.72 11.14
N LEU A 89 20.31 0.23 10.25
CA LEU A 89 20.83 0.30 8.89
C LEU A 89 21.01 1.76 8.48
N GLU A 90 21.67 1.99 7.36
CA GLU A 90 21.70 3.30 6.73
C GLU A 90 20.28 3.71 6.27
N ALA A 91 20.01 5.00 6.17
CA ALA A 91 18.68 5.51 5.87
C ALA A 91 18.72 6.73 4.96
N THR A 92 17.61 7.00 4.29
CA THR A 92 17.26 8.30 3.73
C THR A 92 15.87 8.67 4.20
N VAL A 93 15.43 9.89 3.96
CA VAL A 93 14.02 10.31 4.14
C VAL A 93 13.53 10.89 2.85
N HIS A 94 12.57 10.21 2.23
CA HIS A 94 11.85 10.69 1.07
C HIS A 94 10.62 11.49 1.51
N TRP A 95 10.36 12.58 0.80
CA TRP A 95 9.26 13.53 1.05
C TRP A 95 8.18 13.32 0.01
N HIS A 96 7.42 12.27 0.20
CA HIS A 96 6.53 11.70 -0.78
C HIS A 96 5.47 12.70 -1.27
N GLY A 97 5.45 12.90 -2.59
CA GLY A 97 4.49 13.74 -3.30
C GLY A 97 4.86 15.23 -3.36
N LEU A 98 5.88 15.68 -2.64
CA LEU A 98 6.33 17.08 -2.69
C LEU A 98 7.12 17.37 -3.95
N ARG A 99 6.87 18.52 -4.57
CA ARG A 99 7.67 19.10 -5.66
C ARG A 99 8.75 20.00 -5.05
N LEU A 100 9.93 19.46 -4.85
CA LEU A 100 11.02 20.10 -4.14
C LEU A 100 12.31 20.09 -4.98
N ASP A 101 13.38 20.69 -4.49
CA ASP A 101 14.71 20.59 -5.11
C ASP A 101 15.18 19.13 -5.12
N ASN A 102 15.50 18.59 -6.28
CA ASN A 102 15.90 17.21 -6.51
C ASN A 102 17.01 16.71 -5.56
N ARG A 103 17.91 17.60 -5.11
CA ARG A 103 18.97 17.27 -4.13
C ARG A 103 18.45 16.75 -2.79
N TYR A 104 17.18 16.99 -2.49
CA TYR A 104 16.54 16.65 -1.23
C TYR A 104 15.40 15.61 -1.37
N ASP A 105 15.33 14.95 -2.53
CA ASP A 105 14.33 13.90 -2.80
C ASP A 105 14.45 12.70 -1.85
N GLY A 106 15.65 12.47 -1.31
CA GLY A 106 15.86 11.43 -0.30
C GLY A 106 16.07 10.03 -0.88
N THR A 107 16.48 9.92 -2.13
CA THR A 107 16.80 8.65 -2.80
C THR A 107 18.31 8.46 -2.95
N HIS A 108 18.75 7.25 -3.26
CA HIS A 108 20.16 6.94 -3.47
C HIS A 108 20.74 7.59 -4.75
N GLU A 109 19.90 8.00 -5.70
CA GLU A 109 20.32 8.76 -6.87
C GLU A 109 20.70 10.20 -6.53
N THR A 110 20.08 10.77 -5.50
CA THR A 110 20.22 12.20 -5.18
C THR A 110 21.15 12.48 -4.02
N GLN A 111 21.36 11.49 -3.14
CA GLN A 111 22.26 11.63 -1.98
C GLN A 111 22.88 10.30 -1.58
N ALA A 112 24.02 10.37 -0.89
CA ALA A 112 24.54 9.21 -0.17
C ALA A 112 23.65 8.87 1.03
N PRO A 113 23.41 7.58 1.31
CA PRO A 113 22.66 7.16 2.49
C PRO A 113 23.28 7.72 3.78
N ILE A 114 22.43 8.05 4.75
CA ILE A 114 22.85 8.51 6.07
C ILE A 114 23.29 7.29 6.87
N PRO A 115 24.58 7.12 7.17
CA PRO A 115 25.04 5.96 7.92
C PRO A 115 24.50 5.96 9.35
N VAL A 116 24.50 4.80 9.99
CA VAL A 116 24.17 4.69 11.42
C VAL A 116 25.10 5.58 12.23
N GLY A 117 24.53 6.46 13.08
CA GLY A 117 25.24 7.51 13.82
C GLY A 117 25.53 8.77 13.00
N GLY A 118 25.11 8.82 11.73
CA GLY A 118 25.26 9.97 10.84
C GLY A 118 24.06 10.92 10.85
N THR A 119 24.24 12.05 10.15
CA THR A 119 23.20 13.09 10.00
C THR A 119 23.16 13.61 8.58
N PHE A 120 22.00 14.14 8.17
CA PHE A 120 21.81 14.84 6.92
C PHE A 120 20.79 15.99 7.11
N THR A 121 20.97 17.10 6.38
CA THR A 121 20.07 18.26 6.45
C THR A 121 19.35 18.43 5.11
N TYR A 122 18.04 18.35 5.14
CA TYR A 122 17.15 18.62 4.02
C TYR A 122 16.64 20.07 4.06
N ARG A 123 16.34 20.62 2.88
CA ARG A 123 15.58 21.87 2.72
C ARG A 123 14.36 21.55 1.89
N ILE A 124 13.20 21.72 2.49
CA ILE A 124 11.94 21.23 1.94
C ILE A 124 11.03 22.40 1.65
N GLU A 125 10.62 22.52 0.40
CA GLU A 125 9.65 23.50 -0.08
C GLU A 125 8.25 22.87 -0.15
N PHE A 126 7.22 23.68 0.10
CA PHE A 126 5.82 23.23 0.14
C PHE A 126 4.96 24.05 -0.84
N PRO A 127 5.10 23.82 -2.15
CA PRO A 127 4.46 24.67 -3.17
C PRO A 127 2.96 24.43 -3.34
N ASP A 128 2.44 23.28 -2.92
CA ASP A 128 1.05 22.90 -3.15
C ASP A 128 0.35 22.51 -1.85
N PRO A 129 -0.92 22.92 -1.63
CA PRO A 129 -1.70 22.47 -0.48
C PRO A 129 -2.13 21.02 -0.65
N GLY A 130 -2.22 20.26 0.45
CA GLY A 130 -2.62 18.86 0.42
C GLY A 130 -2.11 18.08 1.61
N VAL A 131 -2.24 16.77 1.53
CA VAL A 131 -1.69 15.83 2.49
C VAL A 131 -0.57 15.02 1.84
N TYR A 132 0.58 15.07 2.47
CA TYR A 132 1.80 14.40 2.05
C TYR A 132 2.32 13.56 3.21
N TRP A 133 3.39 12.81 2.99
CA TRP A 133 3.99 12.03 4.03
C TRP A 133 5.51 11.87 3.80
N TYR A 134 6.23 11.34 4.78
CA TYR A 134 7.65 11.06 4.68
C TYR A 134 7.95 9.67 5.21
N HIS A 135 8.88 8.98 4.53
CA HIS A 135 9.28 7.60 4.81
C HIS A 135 10.72 7.32 4.35
N PRO A 136 11.36 6.21 4.75
CA PRO A 136 12.68 5.84 4.23
C PRO A 136 12.59 5.39 2.76
N HIS A 137 13.70 5.51 2.05
CA HIS A 137 13.84 5.00 0.68
C HIS A 137 15.09 4.08 0.52
N ILE A 138 15.52 3.47 1.62
CA ILE A 138 16.52 2.42 1.71
C ILE A 138 15.93 1.29 2.54
N ARG A 139 15.81 0.10 1.96
CA ARG A 139 15.08 -1.01 2.56
C ARG A 139 13.72 -0.53 3.07
N GLU A 140 12.99 0.02 2.11
CA GLU A 140 11.66 0.57 2.36
C GLU A 140 10.73 -0.48 2.96
N ASP A 141 10.81 -1.73 2.46
CA ASP A 141 10.10 -2.89 2.99
C ASP A 141 10.24 -3.05 4.51
N TYR A 142 11.47 -2.92 5.02
CA TYR A 142 11.77 -3.00 6.44
C TYR A 142 11.44 -1.71 7.18
N GLY A 143 11.92 -0.59 6.69
CA GLY A 143 11.81 0.68 7.40
C GLY A 143 10.37 1.13 7.62
N GLN A 144 9.53 0.99 6.59
CA GLN A 144 8.12 1.38 6.61
C GLN A 144 7.31 0.44 7.52
N GLU A 145 7.41 -0.90 7.34
CA GLU A 145 6.76 -1.87 8.23
C GLU A 145 7.16 -1.67 9.70
N MET A 146 8.39 -1.25 9.95
CA MET A 146 8.89 -0.99 11.31
C MET A 146 8.40 0.35 11.90
N GLY A 147 7.63 1.16 11.16
CA GLY A 147 7.00 2.37 11.68
C GLY A 147 7.67 3.70 11.26
N LEU A 148 8.61 3.68 10.30
CA LEU A 148 9.27 4.90 9.83
C LEU A 148 8.41 5.63 8.79
N TYR A 149 7.31 6.22 9.22
CA TYR A 149 6.47 7.08 8.41
C TYR A 149 5.81 8.18 9.25
N GLY A 150 5.49 9.31 8.62
CA GLY A 150 4.78 10.41 9.25
C GLY A 150 4.12 11.33 8.23
N ASN A 151 3.03 11.99 8.61
CA ASN A 151 2.27 12.87 7.72
C ASN A 151 2.87 14.27 7.62
N ILE A 152 2.62 14.93 6.49
CA ILE A 152 2.81 16.35 6.26
C ILE A 152 1.47 16.94 5.82
N LEU A 153 1.00 17.97 6.52
CA LEU A 153 -0.20 18.73 6.14
C LEU A 153 0.22 20.11 5.67
N VAL A 154 0.04 20.38 4.38
CA VAL A 154 0.28 21.71 3.81
C VAL A 154 -1.04 22.48 3.79
N ILE A 155 -1.13 23.48 4.67
CA ILE A 155 -2.32 24.32 4.83
C ILE A 155 -2.38 25.29 3.65
N PRO A 156 -3.50 25.34 2.89
CA PRO A 156 -3.66 26.26 1.78
C PRO A 156 -3.55 27.72 2.20
N ALA A 157 -3.04 28.55 1.29
CA ALA A 157 -3.00 30.00 1.47
C ALA A 157 -4.42 30.62 1.39
N ASP A 158 -5.30 30.03 0.58
CA ASP A 158 -6.71 30.40 0.47
C ASP A 158 -7.49 29.78 1.63
N PRO A 159 -8.09 30.58 2.53
CA PRO A 159 -8.88 30.05 3.66
C PRO A 159 -10.17 29.34 3.24
N ASP A 160 -10.67 29.61 2.02
CA ASP A 160 -11.88 28.98 1.47
C ASP A 160 -11.56 27.79 0.56
N TYR A 161 -10.30 27.34 0.54
CA TYR A 161 -9.85 26.22 -0.29
C TYR A 161 -10.66 24.94 0.01
N TRP A 162 -10.73 24.52 1.25
CA TRP A 162 -11.56 23.40 1.68
C TRP A 162 -12.98 23.84 2.04
N PRO A 163 -14.01 22.97 1.90
CA PRO A 163 -15.32 23.24 2.48
C PRO A 163 -15.22 23.39 4.01
N PRO A 164 -16.17 24.08 4.66
CA PRO A 164 -16.16 24.18 6.11
C PRO A 164 -16.28 22.81 6.80
N ALA A 165 -15.44 22.57 7.80
CA ALA A 165 -15.51 21.45 8.73
C ALA A 165 -15.34 21.95 10.16
N HIS A 166 -15.90 21.24 11.15
CA HIS A 166 -15.77 21.63 12.55
C HIS A 166 -14.38 21.34 13.09
N ARG A 167 -13.77 20.23 12.63
CA ARG A 167 -12.39 19.85 12.97
C ARG A 167 -11.77 18.93 11.91
N GLU A 168 -10.49 18.77 12.03
CA GLU A 168 -9.65 17.97 11.14
C GLU A 168 -9.01 16.83 11.95
N VAL A 169 -8.93 15.64 11.33
CA VAL A 169 -8.31 14.45 11.90
C VAL A 169 -7.38 13.85 10.85
N LEU A 170 -6.10 13.69 11.18
CA LEU A 170 -5.12 13.06 10.32
C LEU A 170 -4.86 11.64 10.81
N LEU A 171 -5.00 10.66 9.94
CA LEU A 171 -4.81 9.24 10.26
C LEU A 171 -3.97 8.56 9.19
N THR A 172 -3.06 7.71 9.64
CA THR A 172 -2.43 6.69 8.80
C THR A 172 -3.23 5.41 8.87
N LEU A 173 -3.36 4.73 7.75
CA LEU A 173 -3.89 3.37 7.64
C LEU A 173 -2.72 2.46 7.33
N ASP A 174 -2.60 1.39 8.09
CA ASP A 174 -1.44 0.50 8.03
C ASP A 174 -1.81 -0.90 8.48
N ASP A 175 -0.94 -1.87 8.25
CA ASP A 175 -1.01 -3.19 8.86
C ASP A 175 0.40 -3.71 9.11
N VAL A 176 0.53 -4.64 10.05
CA VAL A 176 1.80 -5.27 10.38
C VAL A 176 1.65 -6.78 10.50
N LEU A 177 2.68 -7.50 10.08
CA LEU A 177 2.71 -8.96 10.20
C LEU A 177 3.38 -9.37 11.52
N ILE A 178 2.56 -9.90 12.46
CA ILE A 178 3.01 -10.41 13.76
C ILE A 178 3.07 -11.93 13.71
N GLU A 179 4.24 -12.49 14.03
CA GLU A 179 4.48 -13.93 14.18
C GLU A 179 5.20 -14.19 15.50
N ASP A 180 4.75 -15.18 16.26
CA ASP A 180 5.33 -15.56 17.57
C ASP A 180 5.55 -14.37 18.53
N GLY A 181 4.64 -13.40 18.54
CA GLY A 181 4.67 -12.19 19.37
C GLY A 181 5.72 -11.17 18.97
N LYS A 182 6.17 -11.16 17.72
CA LYS A 182 7.14 -10.22 17.13
C LYS A 182 6.70 -9.81 15.74
N ILE A 183 7.24 -8.72 15.25
CA ILE A 183 7.18 -8.44 13.81
C ILE A 183 7.88 -9.60 13.09
N ALA A 184 7.24 -10.14 12.05
CA ALA A 184 7.80 -11.22 11.25
C ALA A 184 9.21 -10.84 10.74
N PRO A 185 10.20 -11.74 10.81
CA PRO A 185 11.59 -11.37 10.60
C PRO A 185 11.86 -10.84 9.19
N PHE A 186 12.80 -9.90 9.11
CA PHE A 186 13.34 -9.35 7.87
C PHE A 186 14.79 -9.78 7.68
N GLY A 187 15.12 -10.29 6.50
CA GLY A 187 16.49 -10.53 6.07
C GLY A 187 17.27 -9.23 5.92
N ARG A 188 18.57 -9.23 6.25
CA ARG A 188 19.41 -8.03 6.09
C ARG A 188 19.85 -7.77 4.66
N GLU A 189 20.00 -8.81 3.87
CA GLU A 189 20.57 -8.74 2.52
C GLU A 189 19.53 -8.51 1.45
N GLU A 190 18.35 -9.12 1.59
CA GLU A 190 17.28 -9.02 0.59
C GLU A 190 15.89 -9.04 1.25
N THR A 191 14.89 -8.58 0.50
CA THR A 191 13.49 -8.65 0.88
C THR A 191 12.94 -10.08 0.68
N THR A 192 11.89 -10.40 1.39
CA THR A 192 11.06 -11.61 1.22
C THR A 192 9.63 -11.18 0.90
N TYR A 193 8.73 -12.12 0.62
CA TYR A 193 7.35 -11.82 0.21
C TYR A 193 7.28 -11.05 -1.13
N ALA A 194 8.26 -11.26 -2.01
CA ALA A 194 8.41 -10.49 -3.24
C ALA A 194 7.27 -10.70 -4.25
N ALA A 195 6.50 -11.80 -4.16
CA ALA A 195 5.40 -12.06 -5.09
C ALA A 195 4.12 -11.26 -4.81
N MET A 196 3.68 -11.23 -3.55
CA MET A 196 2.43 -10.56 -3.17
C MET A 196 2.65 -9.27 -2.39
N GLY A 197 3.88 -9.04 -1.93
CA GLY A 197 4.14 -8.09 -0.86
C GLY A 197 3.79 -8.67 0.53
N ARG A 198 4.12 -7.93 1.58
CA ARG A 198 3.91 -8.35 2.97
C ARG A 198 2.59 -7.82 3.49
N PHE A 199 1.55 -8.66 3.48
CA PHE A 199 0.27 -8.34 4.12
C PHE A 199 0.35 -8.56 5.64
N GLY A 200 0.00 -7.55 6.40
CA GLY A 200 -0.12 -7.64 7.84
C GLY A 200 -1.34 -8.45 8.29
N ASN A 201 -1.24 -9.05 9.46
CA ASN A 201 -2.36 -9.72 10.13
C ASN A 201 -2.98 -8.89 11.28
N VAL A 202 -2.40 -7.73 11.57
CA VAL A 202 -2.90 -6.76 12.54
C VAL A 202 -3.03 -5.39 11.87
N MET A 203 -4.27 -4.88 11.78
CA MET A 203 -4.55 -3.54 11.25
C MET A 203 -4.16 -2.47 12.25
N LEU A 204 -3.60 -1.37 11.74
CA LEU A 204 -3.26 -0.19 12.51
C LEU A 204 -3.95 1.06 11.93
N ILE A 205 -4.45 1.91 12.80
CA ILE A 205 -4.97 3.23 12.47
C ILE A 205 -4.34 4.30 13.35
N GLY A 206 -3.67 5.26 12.74
CA GLY A 206 -2.87 6.22 13.50
C GLY A 206 -1.81 5.56 14.39
N GLY A 207 -1.33 4.38 14.00
CA GLY A 207 -0.38 3.56 14.73
C GLY A 207 -0.98 2.74 15.89
N GLU A 208 -2.30 2.70 16.06
CA GLU A 208 -2.99 1.96 17.12
C GLU A 208 -3.85 0.83 16.55
N THR A 209 -3.98 -0.28 17.27
CA THR A 209 -4.82 -1.43 16.88
C THR A 209 -6.32 -1.18 17.11
N ALA A 210 -6.65 -0.19 17.93
CA ALA A 210 -8.02 0.24 18.20
C ALA A 210 -8.00 1.73 18.55
N LEU A 211 -8.66 2.54 17.72
CA LEU A 211 -8.78 3.98 17.92
C LEU A 211 -10.22 4.32 18.30
N SER A 212 -10.39 5.15 19.35
CA SER A 212 -11.69 5.68 19.73
C SER A 212 -11.72 7.18 19.48
N LEU A 213 -12.70 7.63 18.73
CA LEU A 213 -12.98 9.03 18.45
C LEU A 213 -14.34 9.39 19.02
N SER A 214 -14.59 10.68 19.22
CA SER A 214 -15.91 11.21 19.58
C SER A 214 -16.36 12.18 18.49
N ALA A 215 -17.67 12.36 18.35
CA ALA A 215 -18.28 13.39 17.51
C ALA A 215 -19.55 13.92 18.20
N ASP A 216 -20.00 15.10 17.80
CA ASP A 216 -21.30 15.65 18.18
C ASP A 216 -22.33 15.40 17.06
N ALA A 217 -23.62 15.33 17.39
CA ALA A 217 -24.67 15.19 16.39
C ALA A 217 -24.66 16.40 15.43
N GLY A 218 -24.57 16.15 14.12
CA GLY A 218 -24.42 17.18 13.09
C GLY A 218 -22.98 17.68 12.90
N GLU A 219 -21.99 17.07 13.55
CA GLU A 219 -20.58 17.43 13.34
C GLU A 219 -20.09 16.97 11.96
N VAL A 220 -19.38 17.84 11.26
CA VAL A 220 -18.60 17.54 10.07
C VAL A 220 -17.14 17.43 10.47
N ILE A 221 -16.56 16.25 10.32
CA ILE A 221 -15.14 16.00 10.56
C ILE A 221 -14.45 15.77 9.21
N ARG A 222 -13.37 16.52 8.96
CA ARG A 222 -12.47 16.26 7.84
C ARG A 222 -11.42 15.24 8.23
N PHE A 223 -11.40 14.11 7.54
CA PHE A 223 -10.35 13.10 7.67
C PHE A 223 -9.35 13.26 6.54
N TYR A 224 -8.08 13.39 6.90
CA TYR A 224 -6.95 13.21 6.02
C TYR A 224 -6.41 11.80 6.26
N LEU A 225 -6.57 10.95 5.27
CA LEU A 225 -6.18 9.53 5.33
C LEU A 225 -4.96 9.30 4.45
N THR A 226 -3.92 8.68 5.01
CA THR A 226 -2.71 8.25 4.30
C THR A 226 -2.58 6.75 4.44
N ASN A 227 -2.47 6.01 3.34
CA ASN A 227 -2.14 4.60 3.39
C ASN A 227 -0.62 4.43 3.48
N THR A 228 -0.14 3.96 4.62
CA THR A 228 1.28 3.73 4.92
C THR A 228 1.65 2.24 4.98
N ALA A 229 0.73 1.34 4.61
CA ALA A 229 1.01 -0.08 4.53
C ALA A 229 1.96 -0.41 3.37
N ASN A 230 2.81 -1.40 3.55
CA ASN A 230 3.72 -1.87 2.50
C ASN A 230 2.97 -2.37 1.25
N THR A 231 1.81 -3.02 1.45
CA THR A 231 1.13 -3.72 0.36
C THR A 231 -0.39 -3.49 0.33
N ARG A 232 -1.03 -3.43 1.49
CA ARG A 232 -2.49 -3.48 1.60
C ARG A 232 -3.19 -2.27 0.98
N VAL A 233 -4.14 -2.53 0.09
CA VAL A 233 -5.13 -1.55 -0.36
C VAL A 233 -6.25 -1.47 0.67
N PHE A 234 -6.60 -0.27 1.11
CA PHE A 234 -7.76 -0.06 1.99
C PHE A 234 -8.99 0.38 1.18
N ASN A 235 -10.15 -0.11 1.56
CA ASN A 235 -11.45 0.39 1.11
C ASN A 235 -12.20 0.90 2.34
N VAL A 236 -12.14 2.21 2.58
CA VAL A 236 -12.63 2.84 3.80
C VAL A 236 -14.09 3.24 3.68
N ALA A 237 -14.87 2.99 4.73
CA ALA A 237 -16.26 3.39 4.85
C ALA A 237 -16.62 3.77 6.30
N VAL A 238 -17.65 4.62 6.46
CA VAL A 238 -18.24 4.97 7.76
C VAL A 238 -19.76 4.74 7.69
N PRO A 239 -20.23 3.50 7.89
CA PRO A 239 -21.65 3.20 7.83
C PRO A 239 -22.50 4.02 8.80
N GLY A 240 -23.61 4.54 8.30
CA GLY A 240 -24.51 5.38 9.10
C GLY A 240 -24.02 6.81 9.30
N ALA A 241 -22.98 7.23 8.59
CA ALA A 241 -22.59 8.61 8.39
C ALA A 241 -22.57 8.93 6.89
N ARG A 242 -22.60 10.20 6.53
CA ARG A 242 -22.52 10.62 5.14
C ARG A 242 -21.09 11.05 4.83
N MET A 243 -20.53 10.51 3.76
CA MET A 243 -19.16 10.78 3.35
C MET A 243 -19.14 11.62 2.08
N LYS A 244 -18.25 12.59 2.02
CA LYS A 244 -18.03 13.46 0.87
C LYS A 244 -16.54 13.50 0.53
N LEU A 245 -16.18 13.09 -0.68
CA LEU A 245 -14.83 13.16 -1.21
C LEU A 245 -14.53 14.61 -1.59
N VAL A 246 -13.48 15.19 -1.04
CA VAL A 246 -13.13 16.60 -1.24
C VAL A 246 -11.73 16.79 -1.81
N GLY A 247 -10.80 15.87 -1.57
CA GLY A 247 -9.43 15.97 -2.06
C GLY A 247 -8.69 14.63 -2.04
N ALA A 248 -7.52 14.65 -2.65
CA ALA A 248 -6.55 13.56 -2.63
C ALA A 248 -5.13 14.14 -2.59
N ASP A 249 -4.13 13.35 -2.76
CA ASP A 249 -2.68 13.58 -2.73
C ASP A 249 -2.30 15.09 -2.71
N SER A 250 -2.36 15.75 -3.86
CA SER A 250 -1.88 17.13 -4.05
C SER A 250 -3.02 18.13 -4.26
N GLY A 251 -4.06 18.07 -3.42
CA GLY A 251 -5.10 19.09 -3.39
C GLY A 251 -6.53 18.59 -3.53
N ARG A 252 -7.41 19.51 -3.95
CA ARG A 252 -8.84 19.25 -4.04
C ARG A 252 -9.26 18.71 -5.41
N TYR A 253 -10.31 17.88 -5.39
CA TYR A 253 -10.96 17.42 -6.63
C TYR A 253 -11.58 18.58 -7.41
N GLU A 254 -11.74 18.39 -8.72
CA GLU A 254 -12.49 19.29 -9.58
C GLU A 254 -13.90 19.56 -9.07
N ARG A 255 -14.56 18.50 -8.58
CA ARG A 255 -15.87 18.59 -7.91
C ARG A 255 -15.93 17.70 -6.69
N GLU A 256 -16.66 18.12 -5.70
CA GLU A 256 -16.97 17.31 -4.53
C GLU A 256 -18.03 16.25 -4.88
N GLU A 257 -17.94 15.07 -4.28
CA GLU A 257 -18.87 13.96 -4.53
C GLU A 257 -19.25 13.24 -3.23
N PHE A 258 -20.53 12.86 -3.10
CA PHE A 258 -20.91 11.92 -2.04
C PHE A 258 -20.46 10.51 -2.43
N ILE A 259 -19.90 9.79 -1.46
CA ILE A 259 -19.37 8.45 -1.63
C ILE A 259 -19.86 7.52 -0.51
N GLU A 260 -19.93 6.23 -0.77
CA GLU A 260 -20.23 5.21 0.24
C GLU A 260 -18.98 4.58 0.81
N SER A 261 -17.92 4.50 0.00
CA SER A 261 -16.59 4.04 0.38
C SER A 261 -15.53 4.62 -0.54
N ALA A 262 -14.26 4.54 -0.15
CA ALA A 262 -13.15 5.01 -0.96
C ALA A 262 -11.98 4.03 -0.91
N ILE A 263 -11.44 3.70 -2.09
CA ILE A 263 -10.24 2.87 -2.23
C ILE A 263 -9.01 3.76 -2.08
N LEU A 264 -8.03 3.28 -1.31
CA LEU A 264 -6.79 3.95 -0.97
C LEU A 264 -5.65 2.95 -1.08
N ALA A 265 -4.92 2.98 -2.18
CA ALA A 265 -3.75 2.12 -2.39
C ALA A 265 -2.55 2.58 -1.54
N PRO A 266 -1.53 1.72 -1.32
CA PRO A 266 -0.29 2.14 -0.69
C PRO A 266 0.20 3.48 -1.23
N SER A 267 0.52 4.41 -0.33
CA SER A 267 0.99 5.79 -0.60
C SER A 267 -0.03 6.78 -1.10
N GLU A 268 -1.21 6.37 -1.52
CA GLU A 268 -2.29 7.32 -1.83
C GLU A 268 -2.79 8.01 -0.56
N ARG A 269 -3.29 9.24 -0.73
CA ARG A 269 -3.92 10.03 0.33
C ARG A 269 -5.27 10.51 -0.12
N LEU A 270 -6.23 10.55 0.81
CA LEU A 270 -7.58 11.04 0.56
C LEU A 270 -7.98 12.08 1.61
N VAL A 271 -8.77 13.03 1.18
CA VAL A 271 -9.43 14.01 2.07
C VAL A 271 -10.93 13.80 1.97
N ILE A 272 -11.54 13.40 3.09
CA ILE A 272 -12.96 13.04 3.16
C ILE A 272 -13.61 13.83 4.29
N ASP A 273 -14.69 14.55 3.96
CA ASP A 273 -15.56 15.16 4.98
C ASP A 273 -16.65 14.16 5.35
N VAL A 274 -16.85 13.93 6.65
CA VAL A 274 -17.85 12.99 7.18
C VAL A 274 -18.81 13.74 8.10
N LEU A 275 -20.10 13.68 7.78
CA LEU A 275 -21.19 14.25 8.59
C LEU A 275 -21.83 13.16 9.46
N PHE A 276 -21.81 13.37 10.77
CA PHE A 276 -22.40 12.49 11.79
C PHE A 276 -23.77 13.01 12.22
N GLU A 277 -24.84 12.69 11.46
CA GLU A 277 -26.17 13.28 11.68
C GLU A 277 -26.84 12.80 12.97
N GLU A 278 -26.70 11.52 13.32
CA GLU A 278 -27.42 10.89 14.42
C GLU A 278 -26.49 10.40 15.52
N ALA A 279 -26.90 10.60 16.76
CA ALA A 279 -26.20 10.07 17.94
C ALA A 279 -26.13 8.54 17.91
N GLY A 280 -25.09 7.98 18.50
CA GLY A 280 -24.83 6.56 18.58
C GLY A 280 -23.41 6.20 18.09
N GLN A 281 -23.07 4.94 18.17
CA GLN A 281 -21.76 4.47 17.74
C GLN A 281 -21.69 4.28 16.23
N ARG A 282 -20.60 4.74 15.63
CA ARG A 282 -20.22 4.51 14.23
C ARG A 282 -18.85 3.83 14.20
N THR A 283 -18.54 3.19 13.08
CA THR A 283 -17.24 2.54 12.88
C THR A 283 -16.61 3.04 11.59
N LEU A 284 -15.35 3.43 11.64
CA LEU A 284 -14.54 3.53 10.44
C LEU A 284 -14.09 2.12 10.09
N GLU A 285 -14.42 1.66 8.91
CA GLU A 285 -14.21 0.29 8.46
C GLU A 285 -13.27 0.22 7.25
N HIS A 286 -12.51 -0.87 7.15
CA HIS A 286 -11.93 -1.37 5.92
C HIS A 286 -12.76 -2.55 5.44
N ARG A 287 -13.18 -2.52 4.17
CA ARG A 287 -14.05 -3.53 3.57
C ARG A 287 -13.35 -4.21 2.40
N THR A 288 -13.25 -5.51 2.47
CA THR A 288 -12.89 -6.37 1.34
C THR A 288 -14.13 -7.13 0.86
N PRO A 289 -14.12 -7.80 -0.28
CA PRO A 289 -15.23 -8.66 -0.71
C PRO A 289 -15.59 -9.73 0.31
N GLU A 290 -14.61 -10.22 1.07
CA GLU A 290 -14.78 -11.34 2.00
C GLU A 290 -14.95 -10.93 3.46
N ARG A 291 -14.41 -9.75 3.86
CA ARG A 291 -14.29 -9.34 5.26
C ARG A 291 -14.54 -7.86 5.46
N THR A 292 -14.90 -7.51 6.70
CA THR A 292 -14.93 -6.14 7.17
C THR A 292 -14.09 -6.04 8.44
N TYR A 293 -13.15 -5.10 8.44
CA TYR A 293 -12.28 -4.80 9.57
C TYR A 293 -12.74 -3.50 10.24
N SER A 294 -12.87 -3.52 11.56
CA SER A 294 -13.12 -2.31 12.34
C SER A 294 -11.78 -1.62 12.62
N LEU A 295 -11.58 -0.43 12.06
CA LEU A 295 -10.38 0.36 12.25
C LEU A 295 -10.50 1.31 13.44
N ALA A 296 -11.62 2.05 13.52
CA ALA A 296 -11.87 2.96 14.65
C ALA A 296 -13.34 2.96 15.03
N THR A 297 -13.59 3.22 16.33
CA THR A 297 -14.93 3.47 16.86
C THR A 297 -15.14 4.97 17.01
N ILE A 298 -16.30 5.49 16.62
CA ILE A 298 -16.67 6.89 16.71
C ILE A 298 -17.96 7.00 17.51
N ASP A 299 -17.87 7.54 18.73
CA ASP A 299 -19.03 7.74 19.60
C ASP A 299 -19.64 9.13 19.35
N VAL A 300 -20.81 9.15 18.68
CA VAL A 300 -21.54 10.37 18.37
C VAL A 300 -22.47 10.71 19.52
N SER A 301 -22.25 11.87 20.14
CA SER A 301 -23.05 12.36 21.27
C SER A 301 -24.43 12.84 20.81
N THR A 302 -25.33 13.13 21.77
CA THR A 302 -26.62 13.78 21.51
C THR A 302 -26.52 15.31 21.46
N GLU A 303 -25.36 15.87 21.83
CA GLU A 303 -25.14 17.32 21.78
C GLU A 303 -25.04 17.78 20.33
N PRO A 304 -25.74 18.84 19.93
CA PRO A 304 -25.68 19.32 18.56
C PRO A 304 -24.37 20.08 18.30
N ALA A 305 -23.71 19.79 17.20
CA ALA A 305 -22.57 20.59 16.74
C ALA A 305 -23.00 22.02 16.37
N ALA A 306 -22.17 22.99 16.70
CA ALA A 306 -22.45 24.42 16.45
C ALA A 306 -21.20 25.14 15.90
N PRO A 307 -21.38 25.99 14.85
CA PRO A 307 -22.61 26.21 14.08
C PRO A 307 -23.01 25.00 13.26
N SER A 308 -24.27 24.85 12.82
CA SER A 308 -24.64 23.80 11.87
C SER A 308 -23.95 24.03 10.53
N LEU A 309 -23.30 23.01 10.01
CA LEU A 309 -22.68 23.00 8.67
C LEU A 309 -23.45 22.13 7.65
N ALA A 310 -24.68 21.71 7.98
CA ALA A 310 -25.45 20.77 7.13
C ALA A 310 -25.66 21.31 5.71
N ASP A 311 -26.09 22.57 5.57
CA ASP A 311 -26.33 23.19 4.24
C ASP A 311 -25.04 23.27 3.41
N GLN A 312 -23.90 23.57 4.05
CA GLN A 312 -22.58 23.62 3.40
C GLN A 312 -22.10 22.23 3.04
N PHE A 313 -22.37 21.22 3.87
CA PHE A 313 -22.04 19.83 3.56
C PHE A 313 -22.88 19.30 2.40
N ASP A 314 -24.16 19.66 2.32
CA ASP A 314 -25.06 19.27 1.23
C ASP A 314 -24.68 19.90 -0.11
N THR A 315 -23.96 21.00 -0.08
CA THR A 315 -23.49 21.69 -1.29
C THR A 315 -22.26 20.95 -1.86
N LEU A 316 -22.36 20.48 -3.10
CA LEU A 316 -21.23 19.91 -3.85
C LEU A 316 -20.56 21.05 -4.63
N ARG A 317 -19.38 21.47 -4.22
CA ARG A 317 -18.64 22.54 -4.85
C ARG A 317 -17.98 22.06 -6.13
N HIS A 318 -17.92 22.95 -7.12
CA HIS A 318 -17.02 22.84 -8.27
C HIS A 318 -15.89 23.84 -8.08
N ASN A 319 -14.66 23.37 -8.19
CA ASN A 319 -13.48 24.18 -7.96
C ASN A 319 -13.12 24.95 -9.23
N PRO A 320 -13.17 26.29 -9.21
CA PRO A 320 -13.12 27.11 -10.44
C PRO A 320 -11.79 27.01 -11.19
N GLU A 321 -10.68 26.73 -10.50
CA GLU A 321 -9.36 26.54 -11.13
C GLU A 321 -9.36 25.37 -12.12
N TRP A 322 -10.16 24.35 -11.86
CA TRP A 322 -10.23 23.18 -12.75
C TRP A 322 -10.87 23.46 -14.10
N ALA A 323 -11.65 24.54 -14.25
CA ALA A 323 -12.20 24.92 -15.56
C ALA A 323 -11.09 25.27 -16.57
N ALA A 324 -10.09 26.04 -16.14
CA ALA A 324 -8.93 26.36 -16.97
C ALA A 324 -8.02 25.15 -17.18
N GLU A 325 -7.83 24.32 -16.15
CA GLU A 325 -7.05 23.10 -16.25
C GLU A 325 -7.69 22.12 -17.24
N ARG A 326 -9.00 21.88 -17.14
CA ARG A 326 -9.70 20.97 -18.06
C ARG A 326 -9.63 21.46 -19.51
N GLU A 327 -9.70 22.77 -19.76
CA GLU A 327 -9.49 23.34 -21.10
C GLU A 327 -8.05 23.07 -21.60
N ARG A 328 -7.04 23.27 -20.74
CA ARG A 328 -5.64 22.99 -21.04
C ARG A 328 -5.40 21.51 -21.35
N LEU A 329 -6.05 20.62 -20.61
CA LEU A 329 -5.91 19.17 -20.71
C LEU A 329 -6.75 18.55 -21.84
N ALA A 330 -7.73 19.25 -22.38
CA ALA A 330 -8.76 18.71 -23.27
C ALA A 330 -8.19 17.92 -24.47
N SER A 331 -7.10 18.41 -25.08
CA SER A 331 -6.49 17.74 -26.24
C SER A 331 -5.80 16.42 -25.91
N TYR A 332 -5.43 16.17 -24.64
CA TYR A 332 -4.71 14.97 -24.24
C TYR A 332 -5.62 13.77 -23.99
N PHE A 333 -6.92 14.00 -23.75
CA PHE A 333 -7.85 12.87 -23.55
C PHE A 333 -7.86 11.94 -24.78
N ASP A 334 -7.91 12.50 -25.98
CA ASP A 334 -7.95 11.74 -27.24
C ASP A 334 -6.57 11.52 -27.88
N ALA A 335 -5.52 12.15 -27.36
CA ALA A 335 -4.16 12.01 -27.90
C ALA A 335 -3.61 10.60 -27.64
N PRO A 336 -2.78 10.06 -28.54
CA PRO A 336 -2.03 8.84 -28.24
C PRO A 336 -1.06 9.11 -27.07
N PRO A 337 -0.66 8.07 -26.31
CA PRO A 337 0.36 8.22 -25.27
C PRO A 337 1.72 8.58 -25.88
N ASP A 338 2.49 9.41 -25.18
CA ASP A 338 3.88 9.72 -25.50
C ASP A 338 4.81 8.57 -25.10
N LYS A 339 4.44 7.84 -24.06
CA LYS A 339 5.12 6.66 -23.53
C LYS A 339 4.13 5.60 -23.09
N THR A 340 4.49 4.33 -23.29
CA THR A 340 3.72 3.18 -22.79
C THR A 340 4.62 2.32 -21.94
N LEU A 341 4.20 2.07 -20.69
CA LEU A 341 4.89 1.27 -19.70
C LEU A 341 4.08 0.01 -19.40
N GLY A 342 4.64 -1.16 -19.69
CA GLY A 342 4.09 -2.45 -19.29
C GLY A 342 4.53 -2.80 -17.87
N LEU A 343 3.61 -3.30 -17.04
CA LEU A 343 3.87 -3.80 -15.69
C LEU A 343 3.84 -5.33 -15.78
N VAL A 344 4.96 -5.98 -15.50
CA VAL A 344 5.18 -7.42 -15.80
C VAL A 344 5.91 -8.09 -14.65
N ALA A 345 5.52 -9.32 -14.35
CA ALA A 345 6.22 -10.20 -13.41
C ALA A 345 6.78 -11.43 -14.12
N GLU A 346 7.99 -11.82 -13.75
CA GLU A 346 8.58 -13.10 -14.08
C GLU A 346 8.86 -13.88 -12.79
N MET A 347 8.38 -15.13 -12.70
CA MET A 347 8.54 -15.98 -11.54
C MET A 347 9.27 -17.27 -11.92
N ASP A 348 10.39 -17.56 -11.25
CA ASP A 348 11.15 -18.80 -11.39
C ASP A 348 11.39 -19.47 -10.03
N MET A 349 10.47 -20.34 -9.65
CA MET A 349 10.60 -21.18 -8.43
C MET A 349 11.43 -22.44 -8.66
N GLY A 350 12.13 -22.54 -9.81
CA GLY A 350 12.88 -23.71 -10.21
C GLY A 350 11.98 -24.87 -10.63
N THR A 351 12.63 -25.98 -11.01
CA THR A 351 11.92 -27.22 -11.36
C THR A 351 12.42 -28.34 -10.46
N PRO A 352 11.56 -29.01 -9.69
CA PRO A 352 11.95 -30.13 -8.83
C PRO A 352 12.51 -31.30 -9.64
N ASP A 353 13.41 -32.06 -9.03
CA ASP A 353 13.90 -33.31 -9.62
C ASP A 353 12.80 -34.38 -9.74
N GLY A 354 12.69 -35.01 -10.89
CA GLY A 354 11.75 -36.12 -11.13
C GLY A 354 10.52 -35.75 -11.97
N PRO A 355 9.46 -36.57 -11.96
CA PRO A 355 8.20 -36.23 -12.63
C PRO A 355 7.55 -35.00 -12.01
N VAL A 356 7.22 -34.02 -12.83
CA VAL A 356 6.57 -32.79 -12.41
C VAL A 356 5.14 -32.68 -12.92
N VAL A 357 4.30 -31.98 -12.17
CA VAL A 357 3.04 -31.41 -12.61
C VAL A 357 3.11 -29.90 -12.37
N TYR A 358 2.27 -29.15 -13.06
CA TYR A 358 2.21 -27.70 -12.92
C TYR A 358 0.91 -27.35 -12.18
N SER A 359 1.01 -26.60 -11.09
CA SER A 359 -0.15 -26.24 -10.27
C SER A 359 -0.14 -24.76 -9.89
N CYS A 360 -1.33 -24.21 -9.69
CA CYS A 360 -1.46 -22.83 -9.20
C CYS A 360 -1.36 -22.82 -7.66
N PRO A 361 -0.48 -22.00 -7.05
CA PRO A 361 -0.40 -21.86 -5.59
C PRO A 361 -1.70 -21.31 -4.97
N MET A 362 -2.34 -20.38 -5.64
CA MET A 362 -3.62 -19.78 -5.20
C MET A 362 -4.82 -20.71 -5.42
N HIS A 363 -4.76 -21.55 -6.48
CA HIS A 363 -5.83 -22.49 -6.87
C HIS A 363 -5.26 -23.90 -7.02
N PRO A 364 -4.95 -24.61 -5.93
CA PRO A 364 -4.27 -25.91 -5.97
C PRO A 364 -5.02 -27.00 -6.74
N GLU A 365 -6.33 -26.82 -6.98
CA GLU A 365 -7.14 -27.69 -7.80
C GLU A 365 -6.87 -27.51 -9.32
N VAL A 366 -6.21 -26.41 -9.71
CA VAL A 366 -5.80 -26.17 -11.09
C VAL A 366 -4.44 -26.81 -11.31
N VAL A 367 -4.42 -27.96 -11.97
CA VAL A 367 -3.24 -28.78 -12.25
C VAL A 367 -3.16 -29.09 -13.73
N SER A 368 -1.95 -29.02 -14.30
CA SER A 368 -1.63 -29.34 -15.69
C SER A 368 -0.43 -30.26 -15.79
N GLU A 369 -0.35 -31.07 -16.83
CA GLU A 369 0.85 -31.89 -17.16
C GLU A 369 1.91 -31.09 -17.95
N THR A 370 1.56 -29.89 -18.38
CA THR A 370 2.42 -28.99 -19.16
C THR A 370 2.40 -27.60 -18.57
N PRO A 371 3.46 -26.77 -18.75
CA PRO A 371 3.43 -25.37 -18.37
C PRO A 371 2.22 -24.67 -18.97
N ASP A 372 1.47 -23.97 -18.17
CA ASP A 372 0.26 -23.23 -18.55
C ASP A 372 0.00 -22.10 -17.53
N ARG A 373 -1.08 -21.36 -17.73
CA ARG A 373 -1.58 -20.34 -16.80
C ARG A 373 -2.86 -20.81 -16.11
N CYS A 374 -3.04 -20.35 -14.89
CA CYS A 374 -4.26 -20.61 -14.13
C CYS A 374 -5.46 -19.91 -14.79
N PRO A 375 -6.50 -20.63 -15.19
CA PRO A 375 -7.68 -20.02 -15.84
C PRO A 375 -8.52 -19.17 -14.87
N LYS A 376 -8.22 -19.22 -13.55
CA LYS A 376 -8.95 -18.46 -12.53
C LYS A 376 -8.29 -17.12 -12.19
N CYS A 377 -6.95 -17.07 -12.11
CA CYS A 377 -6.22 -15.86 -11.72
C CYS A 377 -5.15 -15.41 -12.72
N GLY A 378 -4.95 -16.13 -13.83
CA GLY A 378 -3.95 -15.78 -14.82
C GLY A 378 -2.50 -16.11 -14.45
N MET A 379 -2.21 -16.44 -13.19
CA MET A 379 -0.88 -16.75 -12.70
C MET A 379 -0.27 -17.97 -13.44
N LYS A 380 1.03 -17.93 -13.70
CA LYS A 380 1.80 -19.07 -14.21
C LYS A 380 1.70 -20.25 -13.25
N LEU A 381 1.42 -21.44 -13.78
CA LEU A 381 1.45 -22.65 -12.98
C LEU A 381 2.89 -23.02 -12.65
N LEU A 382 3.16 -23.22 -11.36
CA LEU A 382 4.49 -23.58 -10.88
C LEU A 382 4.75 -25.07 -11.04
N ALA A 383 5.97 -25.43 -11.47
CA ALA A 383 6.41 -26.81 -11.55
C ALA A 383 6.54 -27.41 -10.15
N THR A 384 5.82 -28.51 -9.91
CA THR A 384 5.79 -29.19 -8.60
C THR A 384 6.03 -30.67 -8.76
N ALA A 385 6.69 -31.30 -7.78
CA ALA A 385 6.89 -32.75 -7.83
C ALA A 385 5.53 -33.48 -7.83
N ALA A 386 5.37 -34.48 -8.71
CA ALA A 386 4.12 -35.25 -8.84
C ALA A 386 3.77 -36.13 -7.62
N SER A 387 4.38 -35.91 -6.47
CA SER A 387 4.38 -36.82 -5.30
C SER A 387 3.41 -36.48 -4.17
N GLY A 388 2.38 -35.69 -4.43
CA GLY A 388 1.30 -35.48 -3.47
C GLY A 388 1.17 -34.04 -2.97
N TYR A 389 0.07 -33.80 -2.26
CA TYR A 389 -0.28 -32.51 -1.63
C TYR A 389 -0.19 -32.68 -0.11
N VAL A 390 0.32 -31.68 0.59
CA VAL A 390 0.52 -31.69 2.02
C VAL A 390 0.00 -30.40 2.64
N CYS A 391 -0.51 -30.48 3.87
CA CYS A 391 -0.87 -29.27 4.59
C CYS A 391 0.37 -28.55 5.11
N PRO A 392 0.56 -27.24 4.83
CA PRO A 392 1.71 -26.50 5.33
C PRO A 392 1.85 -26.51 6.85
N MET A 393 0.70 -26.51 7.57
CA MET A 393 0.65 -26.53 9.04
C MET A 393 0.59 -27.95 9.64
N HIS A 394 0.16 -28.96 8.87
CA HIS A 394 0.00 -30.34 9.32
C HIS A 394 0.67 -31.27 8.34
N LEU A 395 1.99 -31.35 8.38
CA LEU A 395 2.81 -32.12 7.45
C LEU A 395 2.48 -33.63 7.40
N ASP A 396 1.73 -34.11 8.38
CA ASP A 396 1.20 -35.48 8.44
C ASP A 396 -0.11 -35.66 7.64
N VAL A 397 -0.71 -34.54 7.17
CA VAL A 397 -1.87 -34.56 6.27
C VAL A 397 -1.38 -34.52 4.84
N ILE A 398 -1.36 -35.69 4.20
CA ILE A 398 -0.90 -35.89 2.82
C ILE A 398 -2.07 -36.42 1.98
N SER A 399 -2.20 -35.92 0.76
CA SER A 399 -3.21 -36.36 -0.22
C SER A 399 -2.56 -36.47 -1.60
N ASP A 400 -3.06 -37.38 -2.42
CA ASP A 400 -2.70 -37.54 -3.84
C ASP A 400 -3.51 -36.60 -4.73
N LYS A 401 -4.34 -35.75 -4.14
CA LYS A 401 -5.19 -34.80 -4.85
C LYS A 401 -5.23 -33.46 -4.11
N PRO A 402 -5.46 -32.35 -4.85
CA PRO A 402 -5.77 -31.08 -4.23
C PRO A 402 -7.01 -31.21 -3.33
N ASP A 403 -6.91 -30.78 -2.09
CA ASP A 403 -7.99 -30.84 -1.10
C ASP A 403 -7.73 -29.83 0.01
N HIS A 404 -8.58 -29.81 1.03
CA HIS A 404 -8.41 -29.01 2.24
C HIS A 404 -7.96 -29.90 3.40
N CYS A 405 -7.14 -29.35 4.27
CA CYS A 405 -6.69 -30.04 5.47
C CYS A 405 -7.87 -30.30 6.42
N PRO A 406 -8.15 -31.57 6.77
CA PRO A 406 -9.27 -31.88 7.68
C PRO A 406 -9.04 -31.39 9.12
N LYS A 407 -7.81 -30.96 9.45
CA LYS A 407 -7.47 -30.46 10.79
C LYS A 407 -7.64 -28.96 10.95
N CYS A 408 -7.32 -28.18 9.90
CA CYS A 408 -7.33 -26.72 9.98
C CYS A 408 -8.11 -26.01 8.85
N GLY A 409 -8.59 -26.76 7.84
CA GLY A 409 -9.35 -26.19 6.72
C GLY A 409 -8.51 -25.53 5.64
N MET A 410 -7.18 -25.39 5.81
CA MET A 410 -6.31 -24.80 4.79
C MET A 410 -6.20 -25.69 3.55
N LYS A 411 -5.96 -25.07 2.40
CA LYS A 411 -5.68 -25.77 1.14
C LYS A 411 -4.41 -26.62 1.29
N LEU A 412 -4.42 -27.83 0.76
CA LEU A 412 -3.21 -28.63 0.66
C LEU A 412 -2.37 -28.13 -0.51
N LEU A 413 -1.11 -27.80 -0.25
CA LEU A 413 -0.17 -27.38 -1.25
C LEU A 413 0.64 -28.56 -1.79
N PRO A 414 1.15 -28.51 -3.03
CA PRO A 414 2.09 -29.50 -3.54
C PRO A 414 3.28 -29.67 -2.59
N ALA A 415 3.61 -30.90 -2.27
CA ALA A 415 4.61 -31.23 -1.24
C ALA A 415 5.99 -30.60 -1.51
N ALA A 416 6.33 -30.33 -2.75
CA ALA A 416 7.59 -29.68 -3.13
C ALA A 416 7.64 -28.21 -2.69
N LEU A 417 6.53 -27.46 -2.76
CA LEU A 417 6.47 -26.09 -2.31
C LEU A 417 6.59 -25.97 -0.78
N VAL A 418 5.94 -26.90 -0.06
CA VAL A 418 6.01 -26.93 1.41
C VAL A 418 7.38 -27.39 1.91
N ALA A 419 8.07 -28.26 1.18
CA ALA A 419 9.42 -28.71 1.53
C ALA A 419 10.47 -27.59 1.37
N GLN A 420 10.30 -26.67 0.43
CA GLN A 420 11.14 -25.49 0.29
C GLN A 420 10.96 -24.52 1.44
N ALA A 421 9.71 -24.27 1.87
CA ALA A 421 9.40 -23.41 3.01
C ALA A 421 9.94 -23.98 4.37
N SER A 422 10.06 -25.30 4.49
CA SER A 422 10.51 -25.96 5.74
C SER A 422 12.04 -26.08 5.90
N VAL A 423 12.83 -25.79 4.89
CA VAL A 423 14.31 -25.86 4.99
C VAL A 423 14.87 -24.64 5.76
N GLU A 424 14.17 -23.52 5.80
CA GLU A 424 14.60 -22.32 6.53
C GLU A 424 13.93 -22.12 7.89
N GLY A 425 12.94 -22.96 8.26
CA GLY A 425 12.13 -22.83 9.47
C GLY A 425 12.21 -23.98 10.45
N THR A 426 13.40 -24.45 10.87
CA THR A 426 13.47 -25.42 11.98
C THR A 426 13.51 -24.72 13.33
N HIS A 427 12.34 -24.45 13.95
CA HIS A 427 12.22 -24.40 15.41
C HIS A 427 10.83 -24.81 15.91
N ALA A 428 10.85 -25.95 16.59
CA ALA A 428 10.11 -26.37 17.80
C ALA A 428 8.59 -26.10 17.91
N HIS A 429 7.82 -27.13 17.70
CA HIS A 429 6.46 -27.27 18.26
C HIS A 429 6.48 -27.57 19.75
N HIS A 430 5.80 -26.78 20.56
CA HIS A 430 5.28 -27.19 21.86
C HIS A 430 3.75 -27.18 21.85
N GLY A 431 3.21 -28.31 22.35
CA GLY A 431 1.84 -28.71 22.19
C GLY A 431 0.82 -27.89 22.97
N HIS A 432 -0.36 -27.89 22.43
CA HIS A 432 -1.57 -27.38 23.08
C HIS A 432 -2.43 -28.52 23.58
N GLY A 433 -2.80 -28.39 24.87
CA GLY A 433 -3.66 -29.29 25.60
C GLY A 433 -5.11 -29.23 25.14
N GLU A 434 -5.70 -30.39 25.26
CA GLU A 434 -7.08 -30.71 24.96
C GLU A 434 -8.08 -29.94 25.82
N HIS A 435 -9.16 -29.47 25.21
CA HIS A 435 -10.42 -29.22 25.91
C HIS A 435 -11.57 -29.90 25.17
N GLU A 436 -12.14 -30.90 25.86
CA GLU A 436 -13.42 -31.58 25.58
C GLU A 436 -14.58 -30.57 25.71
N GLY A 437 -15.53 -30.52 24.85
CA GLY A 437 -16.70 -31.31 24.54
C GLY A 437 -17.97 -30.82 25.22
N HIS A 438 -19.04 -30.63 24.46
CA HIS A 438 -20.50 -30.81 24.72
C HIS A 438 -21.21 -30.11 23.58
N GLY A 439 -22.08 -30.63 22.77
CA GLY A 439 -23.05 -31.70 22.87
C GLY A 439 -24.49 -31.15 22.69
N HIS A 440 -25.21 -31.61 21.65
CA HIS A 440 -26.65 -31.54 21.42
C HIS A 440 -27.23 -30.19 20.97
N GLY A 441 -28.15 -30.15 20.01
CA GLY A 441 -29.11 -31.12 19.50
C GLY A 441 -29.92 -30.57 18.33
N ASP A 442 -30.44 -31.51 17.68
CA ASP A 442 -31.30 -31.72 16.54
C ASP A 442 -32.64 -30.95 16.52
N HIS A 443 -33.18 -30.76 15.33
CA HIS A 443 -34.57 -30.67 14.86
C HIS A 443 -34.71 -29.53 13.81
N GLY A 444 -35.22 -29.74 12.63
CA GLY A 444 -36.14 -30.65 12.06
C GLY A 444 -36.79 -29.95 10.85
N ALA A 445 -37.06 -30.72 9.86
CA ALA A 445 -37.57 -30.43 8.52
C ALA A 445 -38.85 -29.56 8.41
N GLY A 446 -39.06 -29.01 7.22
CA GLY A 446 -40.39 -28.53 6.78
C GLY A 446 -40.36 -27.94 5.39
N ASP A 447 -40.88 -28.72 4.47
CA ASP A 447 -41.15 -28.52 3.05
C ASP A 447 -42.05 -27.31 2.72
N GLU A 448 -41.97 -26.87 1.50
CA GLU A 448 -42.76 -26.95 0.28
C GLU A 448 -43.12 -25.62 -0.40
N GLN A 449 -42.87 -25.62 -1.73
CA GLN A 449 -43.69 -25.24 -2.91
C GLN A 449 -44.27 -23.81 -2.98
N GLY A 450 -44.06 -23.13 -4.07
CA GLY A 450 -44.56 -23.28 -5.37
C GLY A 450 -44.86 -22.00 -6.15
N HIS A 451 -44.47 -21.99 -7.39
CA HIS A 451 -45.12 -21.56 -8.64
C HIS A 451 -45.38 -20.10 -9.06
N HIS A 452 -45.08 -19.95 -10.36
CA HIS A 452 -45.60 -19.09 -11.44
C HIS A 452 -45.10 -17.64 -11.48
N GLY A 453 -44.58 -17.10 -12.59
CA GLY A 453 -44.59 -17.41 -14.02
C GLY A 453 -45.14 -16.23 -14.84
N HIS A 454 -44.47 -15.89 -15.93
CA HIS A 454 -44.71 -14.94 -17.03
C HIS A 454 -43.70 -13.81 -17.07
N GLY A 455 -42.89 -13.60 -18.09
CA GLY A 455 -42.92 -13.81 -19.54
C GLY A 455 -43.16 -12.50 -20.28
N HIS A 456 -42.13 -11.96 -20.95
CA HIS A 456 -42.16 -11.33 -22.27
C HIS A 456 -40.83 -10.58 -22.56
N GLU A 457 -40.10 -11.11 -23.51
CA GLU A 457 -39.68 -10.65 -24.86
C GLU A 457 -38.83 -9.39 -24.93
N ALA A 458 -37.55 -9.60 -25.24
CA ALA A 458 -36.83 -9.41 -26.50
C ALA A 458 -36.38 -7.97 -26.82
N GLY A 459 -35.10 -7.75 -26.69
CA GLY A 459 -34.37 -6.68 -27.33
C GLY A 459 -32.90 -7.09 -27.46
N HIS A 460 -32.53 -7.49 -28.68
CA HIS A 460 -31.14 -7.83 -29.02
C HIS A 460 -30.23 -6.60 -28.91
N HIS A 461 -29.29 -6.62 -28.00
CA HIS A 461 -28.03 -5.89 -28.14
C HIS A 461 -26.88 -6.85 -27.96
N ALA A 462 -25.95 -6.78 -28.92
CA ALA A 462 -24.77 -7.61 -29.00
C ALA A 462 -23.93 -7.45 -27.70
N GLN A 463 -23.86 -8.53 -26.94
CA GLN A 463 -22.89 -8.69 -25.86
C GLN A 463 -21.52 -8.98 -26.48
N HIS A 464 -20.62 -8.02 -26.41
CA HIS A 464 -19.20 -8.34 -26.33
C HIS A 464 -18.98 -8.84 -24.91
N GLY A 465 -18.75 -10.15 -24.79
CA GLY A 465 -18.43 -10.79 -23.52
C GLY A 465 -17.08 -10.28 -23.02
N HIS A 466 -17.11 -9.39 -22.03
CA HIS A 466 -16.06 -9.31 -21.05
C HIS A 466 -16.36 -10.40 -20.03
N GLU A 467 -15.54 -11.45 -20.03
CA GLU A 467 -15.50 -12.43 -18.95
C GLU A 467 -15.19 -11.64 -17.66
N GLU A 468 -16.03 -11.79 -16.65
CA GLU A 468 -15.89 -11.22 -15.33
C GLU A 468 -14.54 -11.72 -14.75
N HIS A 469 -13.53 -10.86 -14.77
CA HIS A 469 -12.32 -11.06 -13.97
C HIS A 469 -12.73 -10.96 -12.51
N GLY A 470 -12.58 -12.03 -11.77
CA GLY A 470 -12.92 -12.36 -10.39
C GLY A 470 -13.58 -11.28 -9.52
N GLU A 471 -14.37 -11.70 -8.55
CA GLU A 471 -15.14 -10.87 -7.59
C GLU A 471 -14.34 -9.76 -6.88
N ALA A 472 -13.01 -9.75 -7.02
CA ALA A 472 -12.06 -8.80 -6.38
C ALA A 472 -11.85 -7.48 -7.14
N GLY A 473 -12.38 -7.31 -8.36
CA GLY A 473 -12.22 -6.07 -9.15
C GLY A 473 -10.77 -5.73 -9.50
N GLY A 474 -9.88 -6.74 -9.64
CA GLY A 474 -8.47 -6.55 -9.99
C GLY A 474 -7.58 -6.05 -8.85
N ILE A 475 -8.00 -6.20 -7.60
CA ILE A 475 -7.23 -5.88 -6.39
C ILE A 475 -7.06 -7.16 -5.57
N GLU A 476 -5.82 -7.47 -5.22
CA GLU A 476 -5.52 -8.50 -4.22
C GLU A 476 -5.71 -7.88 -2.82
N TRP A 477 -6.73 -8.34 -2.12
CA TRP A 477 -7.11 -7.79 -0.82
C TRP A 477 -6.40 -8.47 0.35
N GLU A 478 -5.95 -9.69 0.16
CA GLU A 478 -5.28 -10.53 1.16
C GLU A 478 -4.22 -11.39 0.46
N ASP A 479 -3.27 -11.94 1.22
CA ASP A 479 -2.31 -12.93 0.70
C ASP A 479 -2.93 -14.33 0.66
N ASP A 480 -3.33 -14.77 -0.52
CA ASP A 480 -3.91 -16.10 -0.75
C ASP A 480 -2.87 -17.21 -0.89
N MET A 481 -1.57 -16.87 -0.93
CA MET A 481 -0.48 -17.81 -1.13
C MET A 481 0.67 -17.65 -0.11
N VAL A 482 0.35 -17.35 1.13
CA VAL A 482 1.28 -16.98 2.22
C VAL A 482 2.54 -17.85 2.27
N ASP A 483 2.42 -19.19 2.19
CA ASP A 483 3.57 -20.10 2.31
C ASP A 483 4.51 -20.03 1.08
N VAL A 484 3.96 -19.76 -0.11
CA VAL A 484 4.77 -19.54 -1.32
C VAL A 484 5.33 -18.12 -1.32
N ASN A 485 4.51 -17.13 -1.00
CA ASN A 485 4.93 -15.74 -0.97
C ASN A 485 6.11 -15.50 -0.03
N ARG A 486 6.07 -16.11 1.15
CA ARG A 486 7.14 -16.01 2.18
C ARG A 486 8.53 -16.35 1.66
N ILE A 487 8.65 -17.31 0.74
CA ILE A 487 9.94 -17.78 0.16
C ILE A 487 10.27 -17.10 -1.17
N THR A 488 9.46 -16.15 -1.61
CA THR A 488 9.81 -15.37 -2.80
C THR A 488 10.74 -14.23 -2.41
N THR A 489 11.77 -14.03 -3.24
CA THR A 489 12.79 -13.00 -3.09
C THR A 489 13.12 -12.44 -4.48
N PRO A 490 13.91 -11.36 -4.59
CA PRO A 490 14.38 -10.87 -5.89
C PRO A 490 15.13 -11.91 -6.74
N ALA A 491 15.59 -13.02 -6.14
CA ALA A 491 16.26 -14.09 -6.88
C ALA A 491 15.32 -14.99 -7.68
N ASN A 492 14.05 -15.09 -7.30
CA ASN A 492 13.06 -15.96 -7.92
C ASN A 492 11.76 -15.25 -8.33
N MET A 493 11.64 -13.96 -8.04
CA MET A 493 10.52 -13.12 -8.42
C MET A 493 11.03 -11.76 -8.92
N HIS A 494 10.82 -11.47 -10.19
CA HIS A 494 11.30 -10.25 -10.84
C HIS A 494 10.13 -9.40 -11.29
N TRP A 495 9.98 -8.22 -10.68
CA TRP A 495 9.03 -7.21 -11.07
C TRP A 495 9.65 -6.23 -12.04
N SER A 496 8.95 -5.91 -13.13
CA SER A 496 9.49 -5.11 -14.21
C SER A 496 8.53 -4.07 -14.74
N PHE A 497 9.05 -2.86 -14.92
CA PHE A 497 8.53 -1.91 -15.89
C PHE A 497 9.21 -2.14 -17.22
N VAL A 498 8.42 -2.20 -18.29
CA VAL A 498 8.91 -2.40 -19.66
C VAL A 498 8.47 -1.26 -20.53
N ASP A 499 9.40 -0.43 -21.00
CA ASP A 499 9.12 0.56 -22.04
C ASP A 499 8.72 -0.13 -23.34
N ARG A 500 7.48 0.00 -23.76
CA ARG A 500 6.93 -0.70 -24.93
C ARG A 500 7.41 -0.16 -26.28
N GLU A 501 8.04 1.03 -26.31
CA GLU A 501 8.65 1.55 -27.53
C GLU A 501 10.04 0.96 -27.76
N THR A 502 10.85 0.83 -26.70
CA THR A 502 12.26 0.46 -26.80
C THR A 502 12.53 -0.97 -26.36
N GLY A 503 11.65 -1.57 -25.56
CA GLY A 503 11.87 -2.85 -24.89
C GLY A 503 12.84 -2.75 -23.69
N ALA A 504 13.21 -1.56 -23.26
CA ALA A 504 14.05 -1.35 -22.09
C ALA A 504 13.29 -1.72 -20.81
N VAL A 505 14.01 -2.29 -19.83
CA VAL A 505 13.45 -2.81 -18.59
C VAL A 505 14.07 -2.07 -17.40
N ASN A 506 13.22 -1.62 -16.45
CA ASN A 506 13.61 -1.02 -15.19
C ASN A 506 14.71 0.04 -15.38
N HIS A 507 15.84 -0.07 -14.71
CA HIS A 507 16.96 0.87 -14.78
C HIS A 507 17.59 1.05 -16.18
N ALA A 508 17.22 0.23 -17.17
CA ALA A 508 17.63 0.44 -18.56
C ALA A 508 16.72 1.42 -19.31
N ILE A 509 15.61 1.85 -18.73
CA ILE A 509 14.72 2.88 -19.27
C ILE A 509 15.44 4.24 -19.20
N ASP A 510 15.69 4.90 -20.34
CA ASP A 510 16.35 6.23 -20.41
C ASP A 510 15.35 7.27 -20.95
N TRP A 511 14.39 7.67 -20.12
CA TRP A 511 13.48 8.75 -20.48
C TRP A 511 14.09 10.11 -20.16
N ARG A 512 13.87 11.07 -21.05
CA ARG A 512 14.31 12.45 -20.90
C ARG A 512 13.19 13.39 -21.22
N PHE A 513 12.86 14.24 -20.27
CA PHE A 513 11.84 15.26 -20.37
C PHE A 513 12.47 16.62 -20.08
N ARG A 514 11.68 17.67 -20.20
CA ARG A 514 12.08 19.04 -19.90
C ARG A 514 11.01 19.72 -19.07
N VAL A 515 11.42 20.62 -18.20
CA VAL A 515 10.48 21.48 -17.45
C VAL A 515 9.57 22.22 -18.42
N GLY A 516 8.26 22.07 -18.23
CA GLY A 516 7.18 22.58 -19.09
C GLY A 516 6.59 21.54 -20.04
N ASP A 517 7.18 20.36 -20.16
CA ASP A 517 6.58 19.26 -20.93
C ASP A 517 5.33 18.73 -20.22
N GLN A 518 4.38 18.26 -21.02
CA GLN A 518 3.20 17.53 -20.59
C GLN A 518 3.22 16.16 -21.28
N ILE A 519 3.44 15.12 -20.48
CA ILE A 519 3.73 13.78 -20.99
C ILE A 519 2.56 12.86 -20.67
N LYS A 520 1.88 12.36 -21.71
CA LYS A 520 0.87 11.33 -21.55
C LYS A 520 1.54 9.96 -21.43
N LEU A 521 1.44 9.36 -20.27
CA LEU A 521 1.94 8.02 -19.98
C LEU A 521 0.77 7.03 -19.95
N ARG A 522 0.93 5.92 -20.65
CA ARG A 522 0.02 4.77 -20.56
C ARG A 522 0.65 3.67 -19.72
N LEU A 523 0.01 3.30 -18.64
CA LEU A 523 0.37 2.20 -17.76
C LEU A 523 -0.50 1.00 -18.11
N VAL A 524 0.12 -0.13 -18.43
CA VAL A 524 -0.59 -1.36 -18.82
C VAL A 524 -0.20 -2.46 -17.85
N ASN A 525 -1.12 -2.87 -16.99
CA ASN A 525 -0.89 -4.01 -16.11
C ASN A 525 -1.23 -5.30 -16.86
N GLU A 526 -0.19 -6.01 -17.28
CA GLU A 526 -0.31 -7.06 -18.28
C GLU A 526 -0.73 -8.41 -17.70
N MET A 527 -1.87 -8.91 -18.18
CA MET A 527 -2.35 -10.26 -17.83
C MET A 527 -1.43 -11.37 -18.31
N ASP A 528 -0.60 -11.12 -19.35
CA ASP A 528 0.45 -12.05 -19.79
C ASP A 528 1.73 -11.92 -18.95
N SER A 529 1.55 -11.83 -17.66
CA SER A 529 2.56 -11.79 -16.60
C SER A 529 2.56 -13.10 -15.83
N ASP A 530 3.69 -13.55 -15.32
CA ASP A 530 3.75 -14.81 -14.56
C ASP A 530 2.96 -14.74 -13.26
N HIS A 531 2.82 -13.54 -12.70
CA HIS A 531 2.01 -13.24 -11.51
C HIS A 531 1.30 -11.90 -11.68
N PRO A 532 0.12 -11.85 -12.33
CA PRO A 532 -0.65 -10.61 -12.44
C PRO A 532 -1.13 -10.14 -11.05
N MET A 533 -0.79 -8.91 -10.69
CA MET A 533 -1.16 -8.26 -9.44
C MET A 533 -1.37 -6.76 -9.65
N HIS A 534 -2.09 -6.09 -8.78
CA HIS A 534 -2.25 -4.63 -8.83
C HIS A 534 -0.96 -3.91 -8.41
N HIS A 535 -0.77 -2.67 -8.90
CA HIS A 535 0.39 -1.85 -8.58
C HIS A 535 0.00 -0.40 -8.31
N PRO A 536 0.32 0.16 -7.13
CA PRO A 536 0.34 1.61 -6.94
C PRO A 536 1.59 2.18 -7.64
N PHE A 537 1.40 2.88 -8.73
CA PHE A 537 2.49 3.52 -9.49
C PHE A 537 2.71 4.93 -8.99
N HIS A 538 3.93 5.23 -8.57
CA HIS A 538 4.36 6.53 -8.05
C HIS A 538 5.41 7.19 -8.93
N ILE A 539 5.35 8.53 -9.04
CA ILE A 539 6.37 9.38 -9.65
C ILE A 539 6.84 10.39 -8.61
N HIS A 540 8.15 10.43 -8.36
CA HIS A 540 8.79 11.41 -7.47
C HIS A 540 8.64 12.84 -7.98
N GLY A 541 9.15 13.79 -7.26
CA GLY A 541 8.99 15.25 -7.37
C GLY A 541 9.25 15.93 -8.72
N ALA A 542 9.37 15.19 -9.85
CA ALA A 542 9.47 15.73 -11.21
C ALA A 542 8.30 16.67 -11.57
N GLY A 543 7.15 16.41 -10.96
CA GLY A 543 5.91 17.09 -11.21
C GLY A 543 4.77 16.37 -10.51
N ARG A 544 3.55 16.63 -10.95
CA ARG A 544 2.35 15.91 -10.52
C ARG A 544 1.56 15.51 -11.77
N PHE A 545 0.66 14.56 -11.62
CA PHE A 545 -0.13 14.09 -12.75
C PHE A 545 -1.62 14.08 -12.45
N VAL A 546 -2.42 14.02 -13.51
CA VAL A 546 -3.85 13.68 -13.43
C VAL A 546 -4.09 12.34 -14.11
N VAL A 547 -5.06 11.56 -13.63
CA VAL A 547 -5.58 10.40 -14.36
C VAL A 547 -6.50 10.93 -15.45
N LEU A 548 -6.21 10.59 -16.73
CA LEU A 548 -7.03 10.96 -17.85
C LEU A 548 -8.10 9.93 -18.19
N ALA A 549 -7.73 8.64 -18.12
CA ALA A 549 -8.64 7.54 -18.45
C ALA A 549 -8.22 6.23 -17.76
N ARG A 550 -9.22 5.36 -17.55
CA ARG A 550 -9.07 3.96 -17.13
C ARG A 550 -9.77 3.08 -18.15
N ASP A 551 -9.07 2.09 -18.72
CA ASP A 551 -9.57 1.19 -19.78
C ASP A 551 -10.23 1.95 -20.95
N GLY A 552 -9.69 3.11 -21.29
CA GLY A 552 -10.20 3.98 -22.34
C GLY A 552 -11.44 4.80 -21.98
N VAL A 553 -11.94 4.70 -20.74
CA VAL A 553 -13.02 5.54 -20.22
C VAL A 553 -12.41 6.77 -19.56
N ALA A 554 -12.77 7.96 -20.04
CA ALA A 554 -12.26 9.22 -19.51
C ALA A 554 -12.66 9.43 -18.05
N GLU A 555 -11.69 9.92 -17.25
CA GLU A 555 -11.92 10.29 -15.85
C GLU A 555 -12.83 11.54 -15.77
N GLU A 556 -13.90 11.38 -15.02
CA GLU A 556 -14.92 12.44 -14.92
C GLU A 556 -14.59 13.50 -13.88
N ASN A 557 -13.79 13.17 -12.87
CA ASN A 557 -13.49 14.03 -11.73
C ASN A 557 -11.99 14.10 -11.46
N LEU A 558 -11.34 15.14 -11.92
CA LEU A 558 -9.89 15.26 -11.88
C LEU A 558 -9.38 15.72 -10.52
N VAL A 559 -8.22 15.24 -10.16
CA VAL A 559 -7.42 15.71 -9.03
C VAL A 559 -5.93 15.52 -9.36
N TRP A 560 -5.08 16.40 -8.83
CA TRP A 560 -3.64 16.24 -8.93
C TRP A 560 -3.16 15.12 -8.00
N LYS A 561 -2.36 14.22 -8.57
CA LYS A 561 -1.83 13.03 -7.90
C LYS A 561 -0.33 12.88 -8.13
N ASP A 562 0.27 12.06 -7.31
CA ASP A 562 1.65 11.54 -7.47
C ASP A 562 1.68 10.01 -7.46
N THR A 563 0.62 9.37 -6.99
CA THR A 563 0.47 7.92 -6.93
C THR A 563 -0.87 7.50 -7.53
N VAL A 564 -0.91 6.40 -8.29
CA VAL A 564 -2.14 5.86 -8.87
C VAL A 564 -2.17 4.34 -8.82
N LEU A 565 -3.27 3.78 -8.29
CA LEU A 565 -3.51 2.35 -8.36
C LEU A 565 -3.77 1.92 -9.81
N VAL A 566 -2.99 0.98 -10.31
CA VAL A 566 -3.21 0.25 -11.57
C VAL A 566 -3.64 -1.17 -11.21
N ARG A 567 -4.90 -1.50 -11.43
CA ARG A 567 -5.46 -2.80 -11.08
C ARG A 567 -4.95 -3.89 -12.01
N THR A 568 -5.05 -5.12 -11.59
CA THR A 568 -4.72 -6.29 -12.41
C THR A 568 -5.50 -6.26 -13.74
N GLY A 569 -4.78 -6.26 -14.86
CA GLY A 569 -5.35 -6.20 -16.21
C GLY A 569 -5.82 -4.83 -16.67
N GLU A 570 -5.72 -3.80 -15.84
CA GLU A 570 -6.17 -2.43 -16.14
C GLU A 570 -5.14 -1.66 -16.99
N THR A 571 -5.66 -0.77 -17.82
CA THR A 571 -4.89 0.25 -18.54
C THR A 571 -5.23 1.63 -18.00
N VAL A 572 -4.24 2.37 -17.51
CA VAL A 572 -4.42 3.72 -16.97
C VAL A 572 -3.62 4.72 -17.79
N ASP A 573 -4.28 5.76 -18.32
CA ASP A 573 -3.62 6.91 -18.94
C ASP A 573 -3.50 8.04 -17.92
N ILE A 574 -2.27 8.49 -17.65
CA ILE A 574 -1.98 9.66 -16.82
C ILE A 574 -1.33 10.76 -17.66
N LEU A 575 -1.47 12.02 -17.23
CA LEU A 575 -0.75 13.14 -17.81
C LEU A 575 0.15 13.78 -16.76
N LEU A 576 1.44 13.59 -16.91
CA LEU A 576 2.48 14.19 -16.07
C LEU A 576 2.75 15.63 -16.50
N ASP A 577 2.59 16.58 -15.59
CA ASP A 577 2.97 17.98 -15.74
C ASP A 577 4.38 18.19 -15.18
N VAL A 578 5.37 18.25 -16.05
CA VAL A 578 6.78 18.26 -15.66
C VAL A 578 7.21 19.64 -15.20
N THR A 579 7.51 19.81 -13.91
CA THR A 579 7.78 21.13 -13.31
C THR A 579 9.19 21.27 -12.71
N ASN A 580 9.83 20.17 -12.30
CA ASN A 580 11.07 20.24 -11.54
C ASN A 580 12.21 19.53 -12.29
N PRO A 581 13.36 20.21 -12.49
CA PRO A 581 14.53 19.60 -13.14
C PRO A 581 15.26 18.65 -12.18
N GLY A 582 15.93 17.65 -12.73
CA GLY A 582 16.74 16.70 -11.96
C GLY A 582 16.62 15.27 -12.44
N THR A 583 17.15 14.33 -11.68
CA THR A 583 16.95 12.89 -11.86
C THR A 583 15.90 12.42 -10.89
N TRP A 584 14.81 11.86 -11.40
CA TRP A 584 13.64 11.48 -10.62
C TRP A 584 13.36 10.00 -10.77
N MET A 585 12.84 9.38 -9.72
CA MET A 585 12.44 7.97 -9.72
C MET A 585 10.95 7.83 -10.05
N ALA A 586 10.61 6.71 -10.68
CA ALA A 586 9.26 6.17 -10.76
C ALA A 586 9.29 4.70 -10.37
N HIS A 587 8.37 4.27 -9.51
CA HIS A 587 8.37 2.91 -8.98
C HIS A 587 6.96 2.43 -8.58
N CYS A 588 6.83 1.12 -8.40
CA CYS A 588 5.70 0.53 -7.70
C CYS A 588 5.83 0.81 -6.20
N HIS A 589 4.75 1.20 -5.53
CA HIS A 589 4.78 1.50 -4.11
C HIS A 589 4.28 0.33 -3.22
N ILE A 590 4.25 -0.89 -3.74
CA ILE A 590 4.36 -2.09 -2.93
C ILE A 590 5.84 -2.22 -2.61
N ALA A 591 6.20 -2.11 -1.32
CA ALA A 591 7.58 -1.98 -0.89
C ALA A 591 8.45 -3.18 -1.31
N GLU A 592 7.91 -4.38 -1.26
CA GLU A 592 8.58 -5.60 -1.69
C GLU A 592 8.78 -5.67 -3.21
N HIS A 593 7.86 -5.10 -4.01
CA HIS A 593 8.03 -4.99 -5.48
C HIS A 593 9.11 -3.97 -5.83
N HIS A 594 9.13 -2.83 -5.13
CA HIS A 594 10.18 -1.83 -5.26
C HIS A 594 11.55 -2.42 -4.93
N GLU A 595 11.71 -3.08 -3.78
CA GLU A 595 12.95 -3.76 -3.37
C GLU A 595 13.32 -4.94 -4.29
N SER A 596 12.36 -5.47 -5.06
CA SER A 596 12.58 -6.49 -6.10
C SER A 596 12.88 -5.87 -7.48
N GLY A 597 13.11 -4.55 -7.55
CA GLY A 597 13.60 -3.84 -8.71
C GLY A 597 12.53 -3.19 -9.61
N MET A 598 11.24 -3.14 -9.19
CA MET A 598 10.18 -2.50 -9.97
C MET A 598 10.29 -0.97 -9.90
N MET A 599 11.35 -0.43 -10.47
CA MET A 599 11.66 1.00 -10.48
C MET A 599 12.53 1.39 -11.67
N PHE A 600 12.53 2.67 -12.01
CA PHE A 600 13.48 3.28 -12.94
C PHE A 600 13.65 4.75 -12.61
N SER A 601 14.76 5.33 -13.09
CA SER A 601 15.03 6.75 -12.97
C SER A 601 15.01 7.41 -14.36
N PHE A 602 14.51 8.64 -14.41
CA PHE A 602 14.47 9.45 -15.62
C PHE A 602 14.97 10.88 -15.38
N ASN A 603 15.37 11.55 -16.43
CA ASN A 603 15.98 12.87 -16.33
C ASN A 603 15.03 13.96 -16.84
N VAL A 604 14.98 15.07 -16.10
CA VAL A 604 14.28 16.29 -16.48
C VAL A 604 15.28 17.43 -16.64
N ASP A 605 15.41 17.92 -17.88
CA ASP A 605 16.24 19.08 -18.18
C ASP A 605 15.56 20.38 -17.70
N PRO A 606 16.33 21.41 -17.30
CA PRO A 606 15.78 22.73 -17.00
C PRO A 606 14.98 23.32 -18.18
N ALA A 607 14.09 24.26 -17.89
CA ALA A 607 13.45 25.05 -18.92
C ALA A 607 14.49 25.76 -19.82
N PRO A 608 14.20 25.98 -21.13
CA PRO A 608 15.13 26.61 -22.07
C PRO A 608 15.56 28.03 -21.70
#